data_8a38e787ea89e2a4a89a3962007e4971
#
_entry.id   8a38e787ea89e2a4a89a3962007e4971
#
_cell.length_a   1.000
_cell.length_b   1.000
_cell.length_c   1.000
_cell.angle_alpha   90.00
_cell.angle_beta   90.00
_cell.angle_gamma   90.00
#
_symmetry.space_group_name_H-M   'P 1'
#
loop_
_entity.id
_entity.type
_entity.pdbx_description
1 polymer ?
#
loop_
_entity_poly.entity_id
_entity_poly.type
_entity_poly.pdbx_seq_one_letter_code
_entity_poly.pdbx_strand_id
1 'polypeptide(L)'
;NIEESVRGCEVFVIQSTSGPVNDNLMTLLIMIDALKRASVDTINVVIPYYGYARQDRKARSREPITAKLVANLLETAGANRIIALDLHALQIQGFFDIPVDHLMAVPIIAEYFKGKLSNMEEVVVVSPDHGGVTRARKLADALNTPIAIIDKRRPKPNVAEVMNIVGN
;
A
#
# COMPACT_ATOMS: atom_id res chain seq x y z
N ASN A 1 26.58 0.42 -0.48
CA ASN A 1 27.52 0.66 -1.57
C ASN A 1 26.98 0.03 -2.85
N ILE A 2 27.02 0.76 -3.97
CA ILE A 2 26.68 0.24 -5.31
C ILE A 2 27.98 -0.35 -5.85
N GLU A 3 28.00 -1.66 -6.11
CA GLU A 3 29.23 -2.37 -6.48
C GLU A 3 29.54 -2.27 -7.98
N GLU A 4 28.50 -2.19 -8.81
CA GLU A 4 28.61 -2.11 -10.25
C GLU A 4 28.24 -0.71 -10.77
N SER A 5 28.71 -0.35 -11.97
CA SER A 5 28.32 0.90 -12.60
C SER A 5 26.87 0.83 -13.08
N VAL A 6 26.05 1.74 -12.57
CA VAL A 6 24.64 1.88 -12.96
C VAL A 6 24.38 3.17 -13.76
N ARG A 7 25.44 3.81 -14.25
CA ARG A 7 25.34 5.05 -15.03
C ARG A 7 24.46 4.87 -16.27
N GLY A 8 23.47 5.74 -16.44
CA GLY A 8 22.55 5.72 -17.57
C GLY A 8 21.58 4.53 -17.59
N CYS A 9 21.50 3.76 -16.50
CA CYS A 9 20.55 2.65 -16.40
C CYS A 9 19.19 3.13 -15.88
N GLU A 10 18.13 2.43 -16.27
CA GLU A 10 16.87 2.41 -15.56
C GLU A 10 16.98 1.43 -14.37
N VAL A 11 16.67 1.88 -13.16
CA VAL A 11 16.82 1.09 -11.93
C VAL A 11 15.50 0.98 -11.19
N PHE A 12 15.24 -0.22 -10.67
CA PHE A 12 14.12 -0.51 -9.75
C PHE A 12 14.66 -0.71 -8.35
N VAL A 13 14.27 0.16 -7.43
CA VAL A 13 14.61 0.04 -5.99
C VAL A 13 13.40 -0.54 -5.27
N ILE A 14 13.57 -1.72 -4.68
CA ILE A 14 12.50 -2.41 -3.95
C ILE A 14 12.78 -2.29 -2.46
N GLN A 15 11.96 -1.53 -1.75
CA GLN A 15 12.05 -1.34 -0.31
C GLN A 15 10.68 -1.14 0.31
N SER A 16 10.27 -2.05 1.16
CA SER A 16 9.09 -1.87 2.00
C SER A 16 9.36 -0.84 3.10
N THR A 17 8.42 0.06 3.34
CA THR A 17 8.48 0.99 4.47
C THR A 17 7.54 0.56 5.61
N SER A 18 7.41 -0.77 5.81
CA SER A 18 6.80 -1.36 7.00
C SER A 18 7.66 -1.14 8.25
N GLY A 19 7.21 -1.63 9.42
CA GLY A 19 7.99 -1.47 10.66
C GLY A 19 9.35 -2.18 10.65
N PRO A 20 10.40 -1.51 11.14
CA PRO A 20 10.47 -0.14 11.67
C PRO A 20 10.42 0.92 10.56
N VAL A 21 9.34 1.72 10.55
CA VAL A 21 9.00 2.58 9.41
C VAL A 21 10.06 3.63 9.13
N ASN A 22 10.56 4.31 10.18
CA ASN A 22 11.52 5.41 10.02
C ASN A 22 12.86 4.90 9.46
N ASP A 23 13.33 3.76 9.95
CA ASP A 23 14.60 3.18 9.52
C ASP A 23 14.50 2.71 8.05
N ASN A 24 13.39 2.04 7.70
CA ASN A 24 13.16 1.57 6.34
C ASN A 24 12.95 2.72 5.36
N LEU A 25 12.24 3.78 5.77
CA LEU A 25 12.08 4.98 4.95
C LEU A 25 13.42 5.69 4.74
N MET A 26 14.20 5.90 5.81
CA MET A 26 15.51 6.52 5.68
C MET A 26 16.45 5.69 4.81
N THR A 27 16.45 4.38 4.97
CA THR A 27 17.21 3.47 4.11
C THR A 27 16.84 3.64 2.64
N LEU A 28 15.53 3.71 2.34
CA LEU A 28 15.05 3.95 0.97
C LEU A 28 15.55 5.29 0.42
N LEU A 29 15.44 6.37 1.19
CA LEU A 29 15.90 7.70 0.77
C LEU A 29 17.41 7.72 0.49
N ILE A 30 18.21 7.06 1.33
CA ILE A 30 19.67 6.94 1.13
C ILE A 30 19.98 6.13 -0.14
N MET A 31 19.23 5.06 -0.43
CA MET A 31 19.40 4.28 -1.64
C MET A 31 19.10 5.12 -2.89
N ILE A 32 18.03 5.89 -2.88
CA ILE A 32 17.66 6.78 -3.99
C ILE A 32 18.76 7.86 -4.20
N ASP A 33 19.24 8.50 -3.12
CA ASP A 33 20.32 9.49 -3.22
C ASP A 33 21.61 8.89 -3.79
N ALA A 34 21.99 7.68 -3.36
CA ALA A 34 23.16 6.98 -3.87
C ALA A 34 23.05 6.70 -5.38
N LEU A 35 21.89 6.24 -5.84
CA LEU A 35 21.62 5.97 -7.26
C LEU A 35 21.65 7.25 -8.10
N LYS A 36 21.04 8.33 -7.60
CA LYS A 36 21.07 9.68 -8.23
C LYS A 36 22.51 10.15 -8.40
N ARG A 37 23.36 10.01 -7.36
CA ARG A 37 24.80 10.36 -7.43
C ARG A 37 25.60 9.44 -8.32
N ALA A 38 25.18 8.19 -8.52
CA ALA A 38 25.77 7.25 -9.47
C ALA A 38 25.35 7.52 -10.94
N SER A 39 24.61 8.59 -11.19
CA SER A 39 24.13 9.01 -12.53
C SER A 39 23.22 7.96 -13.19
N VAL A 40 22.35 7.35 -12.42
CA VAL A 40 21.24 6.54 -12.94
C VAL A 40 20.33 7.45 -13.78
N ASP A 41 19.79 6.95 -14.88
CA ASP A 41 18.87 7.69 -15.75
C ASP A 41 17.48 7.80 -15.13
N THR A 42 16.93 6.68 -14.70
CA THR A 42 15.57 6.61 -14.14
C THR A 42 15.55 5.74 -12.88
N ILE A 43 14.95 6.27 -11.81
CA ILE A 43 14.79 5.57 -10.53
C ILE A 43 13.30 5.27 -10.32
N ASN A 44 12.92 4.00 -10.50
CA ASN A 44 11.60 3.46 -10.19
C ASN A 44 11.62 2.89 -8.77
N VAL A 45 10.76 3.42 -7.89
CA VAL A 45 10.73 3.03 -6.49
C VAL A 45 9.55 2.11 -6.24
N VAL A 46 9.82 0.85 -5.90
CA VAL A 46 8.82 -0.17 -5.60
C VAL A 46 8.64 -0.26 -4.09
N ILE A 47 7.46 0.10 -3.61
CA ILE A 47 7.12 0.14 -2.18
C ILE A 47 5.99 -0.86 -1.91
N PRO A 48 6.29 -2.12 -1.54
CA PRO A 48 5.28 -3.13 -1.23
C PRO A 48 4.36 -2.74 -0.07
N TYR A 49 4.87 -1.97 0.89
CA TYR A 49 4.06 -1.36 1.95
C TYR A 49 4.46 0.10 2.14
N TYR A 50 3.50 1.01 1.93
CA TYR A 50 3.71 2.45 2.08
C TYR A 50 3.47 2.88 3.53
N GLY A 51 4.55 3.11 4.26
CA GLY A 51 4.49 3.59 5.64
C GLY A 51 3.82 4.94 5.76
N TYR A 52 3.12 5.17 6.88
CA TYR A 52 2.32 6.37 7.14
C TYR A 52 1.11 6.59 6.20
N ALA A 53 0.77 5.63 5.35
CA ALA A 53 -0.36 5.76 4.42
C ALA A 53 -1.71 6.08 5.11
N ARG A 54 -1.90 5.66 6.38
CA ARG A 54 -3.11 5.95 7.15
C ARG A 54 -3.24 7.41 7.61
N GLN A 55 -2.17 8.20 7.48
CA GLN A 55 -2.14 9.63 7.76
C GLN A 55 -2.27 10.43 6.45
N ASP A 56 -3.29 10.13 5.69
CA ASP A 56 -3.61 10.71 4.37
C ASP A 56 -4.46 11.98 4.47
N ARG A 57 -4.97 12.29 5.65
CA ARG A 57 -5.80 13.47 5.95
C ARG A 57 -5.68 13.87 7.41
N LYS A 58 -6.06 15.09 7.72
CA LYS A 58 -6.23 15.53 9.11
C LYS A 58 -7.53 14.97 9.65
N ALA A 59 -7.47 14.08 10.63
CA ALA A 59 -8.64 13.61 11.39
C ALA A 59 -9.04 14.63 12.46
N ARG A 60 -8.08 15.41 12.97
CA ARG A 60 -8.27 16.49 13.94
C ARG A 60 -7.48 17.72 13.53
N SER A 61 -7.83 18.87 14.12
CA SER A 61 -7.05 20.11 13.91
C SER A 61 -5.60 19.93 14.34
N ARG A 62 -4.66 20.54 13.59
CA ARG A 62 -3.21 20.57 13.86
C ARG A 62 -2.50 19.22 13.69
N GLU A 63 -3.14 18.23 13.14
CA GLU A 63 -2.48 16.96 12.76
C GLU A 63 -1.72 17.10 11.43
N PRO A 64 -0.64 16.32 11.26
CA PRO A 64 0.09 16.26 9.99
C PRO A 64 -0.68 15.46 8.92
N ILE A 65 -0.25 15.58 7.67
CA ILE A 65 -0.59 14.65 6.58
C ILE A 65 0.71 13.95 6.19
N THR A 66 1.10 12.96 6.99
CA THR A 66 2.43 12.33 6.87
C THR A 66 2.58 11.54 5.58
N ALA A 67 1.47 11.01 5.01
CA ALA A 67 1.51 10.37 3.70
C ALA A 67 1.98 11.33 2.59
N LYS A 68 1.58 12.62 2.63
CA LYS A 68 2.09 13.65 1.71
C LYS A 68 3.53 14.01 1.99
N LEU A 69 3.93 14.09 3.27
CA LEU A 69 5.33 14.35 3.63
C LEU A 69 6.24 13.27 3.04
N VAL A 70 5.87 12.00 3.18
CA VAL A 70 6.66 10.88 2.62
C VAL A 70 6.74 10.97 1.10
N ALA A 71 5.64 11.32 0.41
CA ALA A 71 5.66 11.53 -1.03
C ALA A 71 6.67 12.61 -1.44
N ASN A 72 6.64 13.77 -0.77
CA ASN A 72 7.58 14.86 -1.03
C ASN A 72 9.04 14.46 -0.79
N LEU A 73 9.31 13.66 0.26
CA LEU A 73 10.66 13.17 0.55
C LEU A 73 11.19 12.26 -0.55
N LEU A 74 10.37 11.33 -1.04
CA LEU A 74 10.74 10.41 -2.13
C LEU A 74 11.04 11.16 -3.43
N GLU A 75 10.21 12.13 -3.80
CA GLU A 75 10.43 12.97 -4.99
C GLU A 75 11.70 13.82 -4.84
N THR A 76 11.88 14.48 -3.69
CA THR A 76 13.05 15.30 -3.41
C THR A 76 14.34 14.48 -3.44
N ALA A 77 14.31 13.25 -2.94
CA ALA A 77 15.45 12.34 -3.00
C ALA A 77 15.83 11.98 -4.44
N GLY A 78 14.86 11.95 -5.37
CA GLY A 78 15.11 11.73 -6.79
C GLY A 78 14.35 10.58 -7.43
N ALA A 79 13.26 10.11 -6.81
CA ALA A 79 12.37 9.13 -7.44
C ALA A 79 11.73 9.71 -8.71
N ASN A 80 11.69 8.94 -9.79
CA ASN A 80 11.04 9.31 -11.06
C ASN A 80 9.67 8.66 -11.22
N ARG A 81 9.41 7.53 -10.56
CA ARG A 81 8.16 6.79 -10.56
C ARG A 81 8.01 6.03 -9.26
N ILE A 82 6.79 5.93 -8.76
CA ILE A 82 6.45 5.10 -7.61
C ILE A 82 5.58 3.94 -8.07
N ILE A 83 5.91 2.74 -7.60
CA ILE A 83 5.10 1.53 -7.76
C ILE A 83 4.73 1.06 -6.35
N ALA A 84 3.47 1.23 -5.98
CA ALA A 84 2.99 0.90 -4.64
C ALA A 84 1.93 -0.20 -4.69
N LEU A 85 1.89 -1.03 -3.64
CA LEU A 85 0.92 -2.09 -3.50
C LEU A 85 -0.11 -1.71 -2.43
N ASP A 86 -1.41 -1.89 -2.75
CA ASP A 86 -2.54 -1.74 -1.82
C ASP A 86 -2.46 -0.49 -0.93
N LEU A 87 -2.33 0.68 -1.53
CA LEU A 87 -2.38 1.95 -0.80
C LEU A 87 -3.62 2.03 0.08
N HIS A 88 -3.46 2.58 1.28
CA HIS A 88 -4.55 2.74 2.24
C HIS A 88 -5.75 3.48 1.66
N ALA A 89 -5.50 4.49 0.84
CA ALA A 89 -6.51 5.29 0.18
C ALA A 89 -6.03 5.67 -1.23
N LEU A 90 -6.92 5.64 -2.22
CA LEU A 90 -6.60 5.88 -3.62
C LEU A 90 -6.07 7.31 -3.88
N GLN A 91 -6.53 8.28 -3.11
CA GLN A 91 -6.11 9.68 -3.24
C GLN A 91 -4.63 9.91 -2.92
N ILE A 92 -3.94 8.97 -2.26
CA ILE A 92 -2.49 9.06 -2.01
C ILE A 92 -1.71 9.16 -3.33
N GLN A 93 -2.21 8.57 -4.42
CA GLN A 93 -1.62 8.74 -5.75
C GLN A 93 -1.51 10.21 -6.17
N GLY A 94 -2.49 11.02 -5.79
CA GLY A 94 -2.51 12.46 -6.06
C GLY A 94 -1.59 13.28 -5.15
N PHE A 95 -0.86 12.66 -4.22
CA PHE A 95 0.16 13.34 -3.41
C PHE A 95 1.49 13.46 -4.11
N PHE A 96 1.66 12.74 -5.20
CA PHE A 96 2.86 12.73 -6.02
C PHE A 96 2.67 13.60 -7.28
N ASP A 97 3.72 14.33 -7.65
CA ASP A 97 3.81 15.04 -8.93
C ASP A 97 4.47 14.16 -10.02
N ILE A 98 4.99 12.98 -9.63
CA ILE A 98 5.53 11.95 -10.52
C ILE A 98 4.52 10.82 -10.71
N PRO A 99 4.65 9.99 -11.78
CA PRO A 99 3.77 8.85 -12.01
C PRO A 99 3.73 7.86 -10.84
N VAL A 100 2.53 7.37 -10.52
CA VAL A 100 2.30 6.34 -9.50
C VAL A 100 1.52 5.18 -10.11
N ASP A 101 2.12 4.00 -10.07
CA ASP A 101 1.43 2.75 -10.39
C ASP A 101 0.92 2.11 -9.09
N HIS A 102 -0.40 2.13 -8.92
CA HIS A 102 -1.04 1.49 -7.77
C HIS A 102 -1.45 0.07 -8.11
N LEU A 103 -0.67 -0.90 -7.69
CA LEU A 103 -0.93 -2.32 -7.85
C LEU A 103 -1.84 -2.83 -6.73
N MET A 104 -2.58 -3.88 -7.03
CA MET A 104 -3.50 -4.52 -6.09
C MET A 104 -3.15 -6.00 -5.95
N ALA A 105 -3.09 -6.50 -4.72
CA ALA A 105 -2.80 -7.91 -4.44
C ALA A 105 -4.01 -8.82 -4.70
N VAL A 106 -5.21 -8.27 -4.80
CA VAL A 106 -6.46 -9.04 -4.99
C VAL A 106 -6.38 -10.07 -6.14
N PRO A 107 -5.89 -9.75 -7.35
CA PRO A 107 -5.81 -10.75 -8.43
C PRO A 107 -4.92 -11.95 -8.07
N ILE A 108 -3.76 -11.69 -7.46
CA ILE A 108 -2.81 -12.73 -7.05
C ILE A 108 -3.40 -13.60 -5.94
N ILE A 109 -4.05 -12.97 -4.96
CA ILE A 109 -4.73 -13.67 -3.86
C ILE A 109 -5.87 -14.53 -4.40
N ALA A 110 -6.67 -14.00 -5.32
CA ALA A 110 -7.77 -14.74 -5.92
C ALA A 110 -7.28 -15.98 -6.70
N GLU A 111 -6.22 -15.83 -7.49
CA GLU A 111 -5.60 -16.94 -8.24
C GLU A 111 -5.09 -18.02 -7.29
N TYR A 112 -4.40 -17.62 -6.22
CA TYR A 112 -3.91 -18.55 -5.20
C TYR A 112 -5.05 -19.36 -4.57
N PHE A 113 -6.16 -18.72 -4.16
CA PHE A 113 -7.28 -19.41 -3.54
C PHE A 113 -8.04 -20.29 -4.53
N LYS A 114 -8.22 -19.87 -5.78
CA LYS A 114 -8.80 -20.73 -6.84
C LYS A 114 -8.01 -22.03 -7.03
N GLY A 115 -6.70 -21.98 -6.89
CA GLY A 115 -5.86 -23.17 -6.97
C GLY A 115 -5.83 -24.04 -5.71
N LYS A 116 -6.27 -23.52 -4.57
CA LYS A 116 -6.20 -24.22 -3.26
C LYS A 116 -7.53 -24.76 -2.77
N LEU A 117 -8.63 -24.09 -3.11
CA LEU A 117 -9.97 -24.44 -2.62
C LEU A 117 -10.68 -25.33 -3.65
N SER A 118 -11.09 -26.53 -3.23
CA SER A 118 -11.77 -27.49 -4.10
C SER A 118 -13.28 -27.24 -4.20
N ASN A 119 -13.88 -26.58 -3.21
CA ASN A 119 -15.30 -26.25 -3.21
C ASN A 119 -15.50 -24.74 -2.94
N MET A 120 -15.75 -23.97 -4.01
CA MET A 120 -15.97 -22.52 -3.93
C MET A 120 -17.36 -22.16 -3.39
N GLU A 121 -18.34 -23.09 -3.41
CA GLU A 121 -19.70 -22.83 -2.94
C GLU A 121 -19.77 -22.65 -1.40
N GLU A 122 -18.81 -23.22 -0.69
CA GLU A 122 -18.70 -23.10 0.77
C GLU A 122 -17.81 -21.92 1.22
N VAL A 123 -17.34 -21.10 0.28
CA VAL A 123 -16.43 -20.00 0.55
C VAL A 123 -17.19 -18.68 0.65
N VAL A 124 -16.90 -17.92 1.70
CA VAL A 124 -17.37 -16.54 1.87
C VAL A 124 -16.19 -15.61 2.14
N VAL A 125 -16.16 -14.46 1.47
CA VAL A 125 -15.18 -13.43 1.77
C VAL A 125 -15.72 -12.51 2.85
N VAL A 126 -14.96 -12.33 3.92
CA VAL A 126 -15.39 -11.53 5.07
C VAL A 126 -14.60 -10.21 5.12
N SER A 127 -15.33 -9.09 5.10
CA SER A 127 -14.72 -7.79 5.43
C SER A 127 -14.64 -7.61 6.94
N PRO A 128 -13.46 -7.29 7.51
CA PRO A 128 -13.29 -7.15 8.95
C PRO A 128 -13.92 -5.85 9.52
N ASP A 129 -14.27 -4.91 8.66
CA ASP A 129 -14.93 -3.64 9.00
C ASP A 129 -15.49 -2.96 7.74
N HIS A 130 -16.20 -1.84 7.92
CA HIS A 130 -16.76 -1.07 6.81
C HIS A 130 -15.69 -0.48 5.88
N GLY A 131 -14.50 -0.13 6.38
CA GLY A 131 -13.39 0.41 5.59
C GLY A 131 -12.80 -0.61 4.60
N GLY A 132 -12.91 -1.91 4.91
CA GLY A 132 -12.42 -3.01 4.08
C GLY A 132 -13.39 -3.49 3.01
N VAL A 133 -14.66 -3.05 3.03
CA VAL A 133 -15.73 -3.60 2.17
C VAL A 133 -15.39 -3.56 0.69
N THR A 134 -14.87 -2.45 0.19
CA THR A 134 -14.52 -2.32 -1.25
C THR A 134 -13.45 -3.34 -1.66
N ARG A 135 -12.45 -3.58 -0.82
CA ARG A 135 -11.39 -4.56 -1.07
C ARG A 135 -11.93 -5.99 -0.98
N ALA A 136 -12.72 -6.29 0.06
CA ALA A 136 -13.35 -7.59 0.21
C ALA A 136 -14.29 -7.91 -0.94
N ARG A 137 -15.08 -6.94 -1.43
CA ARG A 137 -15.95 -7.10 -2.60
C ARG A 137 -15.16 -7.44 -3.85
N LYS A 138 -14.06 -6.74 -4.13
CA LYS A 138 -13.20 -7.07 -5.28
C LYS A 138 -12.66 -8.50 -5.23
N LEU A 139 -12.32 -8.99 -4.03
CA LEU A 139 -11.88 -10.38 -3.86
C LEU A 139 -13.05 -11.36 -4.05
N ALA A 140 -14.21 -11.07 -3.47
CA ALA A 140 -15.41 -11.88 -3.62
C ALA A 140 -15.84 -11.99 -5.09
N ASP A 141 -15.86 -10.87 -5.82
CA ASP A 141 -16.16 -10.83 -7.25
C ASP A 141 -15.14 -11.66 -8.05
N ALA A 142 -13.83 -11.53 -7.74
CA ALA A 142 -12.79 -12.31 -8.40
C ALA A 142 -12.87 -13.82 -8.13
N LEU A 143 -13.40 -14.21 -6.96
CA LEU A 143 -13.62 -15.61 -6.57
C LEU A 143 -15.01 -16.13 -6.92
N ASN A 144 -15.93 -15.25 -7.35
CA ASN A 144 -17.36 -15.54 -7.54
C ASN A 144 -18.01 -16.12 -6.28
N THR A 145 -17.80 -15.48 -5.14
CA THR A 145 -18.28 -15.90 -3.82
C THR A 145 -19.08 -14.79 -3.14
N PRO A 146 -19.95 -15.11 -2.17
CA PRO A 146 -20.64 -14.12 -1.38
C PRO A 146 -19.68 -13.33 -0.47
N ILE A 147 -20.15 -12.18 0.02
CA ILE A 147 -19.42 -11.32 0.97
C ILE A 147 -20.22 -11.20 2.27
N ALA A 148 -19.53 -11.28 3.40
CA ALA A 148 -20.05 -10.89 4.70
C ALA A 148 -19.25 -9.71 5.27
N ILE A 149 -19.87 -8.88 6.09
CA ILE A 149 -19.27 -7.68 6.67
C ILE A 149 -19.41 -7.75 8.18
N ILE A 150 -18.30 -7.58 8.89
CA ILE A 150 -18.30 -7.44 10.35
C ILE A 150 -18.53 -5.96 10.67
N ASP A 151 -19.68 -5.67 11.25
CA ASP A 151 -19.98 -4.33 11.76
C ASP A 151 -19.30 -4.12 13.12
N LYS A 152 -18.39 -3.15 13.17
CA LYS A 152 -17.62 -2.80 14.36
C LYS A 152 -17.89 -1.38 14.78
N ARG A 153 -18.25 -1.19 16.05
CA ARG A 153 -18.26 0.10 16.70
C ARG A 153 -16.92 0.36 17.40
N ARG A 154 -16.40 1.57 17.26
CA ARG A 154 -15.20 2.01 17.98
C ARG A 154 -15.59 3.08 19.01
N PRO A 155 -15.93 2.71 20.26
CA PRO A 155 -16.28 3.67 21.29
C PRO A 155 -15.09 4.52 21.74
N LYS A 156 -13.86 4.02 21.59
CA LYS A 156 -12.59 4.73 21.88
C LYS A 156 -11.52 4.36 20.86
N PRO A 157 -10.47 5.18 20.69
CA PRO A 157 -9.30 4.81 19.89
C PRO A 157 -8.73 3.45 20.34
N ASN A 158 -8.43 2.56 19.37
CA ASN A 158 -7.90 1.21 19.57
C ASN A 158 -8.82 0.21 20.32
N VAL A 159 -10.08 0.56 20.58
CA VAL A 159 -11.08 -0.36 21.11
C VAL A 159 -12.12 -0.61 20.03
N ALA A 160 -12.34 -1.87 19.67
CA ALA A 160 -13.37 -2.27 18.71
C ALA A 160 -14.31 -3.30 19.34
N GLU A 161 -15.61 -3.07 19.20
CA GLU A 161 -16.67 -3.99 19.59
C GLU A 161 -17.37 -4.48 18.33
N VAL A 162 -17.52 -5.80 18.20
CA VAL A 162 -18.31 -6.41 17.12
C VAL A 162 -19.77 -6.29 17.49
N MET A 163 -20.54 -5.62 16.63
CA MET A 163 -21.99 -5.43 16.85
C MET A 163 -22.80 -6.48 16.09
N ASN A 164 -22.52 -6.67 14.81
CA ASN A 164 -23.25 -7.59 13.95
C ASN A 164 -22.36 -8.13 12.83
N ILE A 165 -22.78 -9.26 12.25
CA ILE A 165 -22.27 -9.77 10.98
C ILE A 165 -23.41 -9.62 9.97
N VAL A 166 -23.15 -8.92 8.88
CA VAL A 166 -24.12 -8.68 7.80
C VAL A 166 -23.65 -9.42 6.55
N GLY A 167 -24.52 -10.24 6.00
CA GLY A 167 -24.29 -11.05 4.81
C GLY A 167 -24.94 -12.43 4.95
N ASN A 168 -25.25 -13.05 3.81
CA ASN A 168 -25.79 -14.40 3.74
C ASN A 168 -24.67 -15.42 3.69
#